data_1b64e4de4c82fb80389fb347e15fd729
#
_entry.id   1b64e4de4c82fb80389fb347e15fd729
#
_cell.length_a   1.000
_cell.length_b   1.000
_cell.length_c   1.000
_cell.angle_alpha   90.00
_cell.angle_beta   90.00
_cell.angle_gamma   90.00
#
_symmetry.space_group_name_H-M   'P 1'
#
loop_
_entity.id
_entity.type
_entity.pdbx_description
1 polymer ?
#
loop_
_entity_poly.entity_id
_entity_poly.type
_entity_poly.pdbx_seq_one_letter_code
_entity_poly.pdbx_strand_id
1 'polypeptide(L)'
;MFVREYKLIEHLCISVVNCTIIMGAYSIKELEQLSGIKAHTIRIWEQRYSIIEPQRTETNIRFYDDKQLKFLLNVALLTRHGYKISLISKLDDAGFKKEVEKIYEQTLLHDTDVILDLDANDPYNSFPT
;
A
#
# COMPACT_ATOMS: atom_id res chain seq x y z
N MET A 1 -13.42 2.40 14.87
CA MET A 1 -14.58 2.42 13.95
C MET A 1 -14.27 1.76 12.62
N PHE A 2 -13.17 2.06 11.97
CA PHE A 2 -12.77 1.42 10.72
C PHE A 2 -12.53 -0.09 10.83
N VAL A 3 -12.10 -0.57 11.97
CA VAL A 3 -11.84 -2.00 12.22
C VAL A 3 -13.13 -2.83 12.23
N ARG A 4 -14.27 -2.26 12.59
CA ARG A 4 -15.56 -2.94 12.58
C ARG A 4 -16.13 -3.15 11.18
N GLU A 5 -15.94 -2.20 10.30
CA GLU A 5 -16.39 -2.32 8.91
C GLU A 5 -15.56 -3.34 8.13
N TYR A 6 -14.26 -3.39 8.39
CA TYR A 6 -13.39 -4.41 7.81
C TYR A 6 -13.78 -5.82 8.23
N LYS A 7 -14.11 -6.04 9.48
CA LYS A 7 -14.59 -7.35 9.96
C LYS A 7 -15.93 -7.75 9.36
N LEU A 8 -16.83 -6.81 9.14
CA LEU A 8 -18.11 -7.05 8.49
C LEU A 8 -17.95 -7.42 7.01
N ILE A 9 -17.06 -6.75 6.30
CA ILE A 9 -16.72 -7.06 4.91
C ILE A 9 -16.05 -8.42 4.80
N GLU A 10 -15.15 -8.76 5.70
CA GLU A 10 -14.57 -10.10 5.80
C GLU A 10 -15.62 -11.18 6.04
N HIS A 11 -16.55 -10.93 6.93
CA HIS A 11 -17.66 -11.86 7.20
C HIS A 11 -18.61 -12.02 6.02
N LEU A 12 -18.92 -10.95 5.32
CA LEU A 12 -19.75 -10.98 4.11
C LEU A 12 -19.06 -11.72 2.96
N CYS A 13 -17.77 -11.49 2.76
CA CYS A 13 -16.98 -12.22 1.76
C CYS A 13 -16.92 -13.72 2.06
N ILE A 14 -16.77 -14.10 3.30
CA ILE A 14 -16.70 -15.51 3.72
C ILE A 14 -18.04 -16.21 3.49
N SER A 15 -19.17 -15.54 3.73
CA SER A 15 -20.49 -16.13 3.59
C SER A 15 -21.01 -16.21 2.15
N VAL A 16 -20.61 -15.27 1.30
CA VAL A 16 -21.15 -15.15 -0.07
C VAL A 16 -20.36 -15.94 -1.10
N VAL A 17 -19.06 -16.12 -0.94
CA VAL A 17 -18.19 -16.65 -1.99
C VAL A 17 -17.48 -17.94 -1.61
N ASN A 18 -17.72 -18.46 -0.39
CA ASN A 18 -16.96 -19.60 0.13
C ASN A 18 -15.44 -19.37 0.06
N CYS A 19 -15.06 -18.13 0.18
CA CYS A 19 -13.71 -17.63 -0.01
C CYS A 19 -12.90 -17.71 1.27
N THR A 20 -12.71 -18.87 1.79
CA THR A 20 -11.65 -19.16 2.78
C THR A 20 -10.25 -18.84 2.24
N ILE A 21 -10.17 -18.59 0.95
CA ILE A 21 -8.93 -18.40 0.21
C ILE A 21 -8.54 -16.91 0.13
N ILE A 22 -9.44 -16.00 0.45
CA ILE A 22 -9.27 -14.59 0.05
C ILE A 22 -8.80 -13.70 1.19
N MET A 23 -8.77 -14.18 2.39
CA MET A 23 -8.14 -13.42 3.46
C MET A 23 -6.61 -13.46 3.27
N GLY A 24 -6.12 -12.46 2.54
CA GLY A 24 -4.71 -12.26 2.33
C GLY A 24 -4.06 -13.04 1.18
N ALA A 25 -4.83 -13.46 0.19
CA ALA A 25 -4.28 -14.06 -1.03
C ALA A 25 -4.52 -13.16 -2.24
N TYR A 26 -3.48 -12.46 -2.67
CA TYR A 26 -3.53 -11.57 -3.81
C TYR A 26 -2.74 -12.16 -4.99
N SER A 27 -3.29 -12.05 -6.18
CA SER A 27 -2.56 -12.36 -7.42
C SER A 27 -1.61 -11.19 -7.78
N ILE A 28 -0.65 -11.46 -8.66
CA ILE A 28 0.25 -10.41 -9.14
C ILE A 28 -0.48 -9.29 -9.88
N LYS A 29 -1.60 -9.59 -10.53
CA LYS A 29 -2.45 -8.59 -11.18
C LYS A 29 -3.13 -7.66 -10.17
N GLU A 30 -3.60 -8.22 -9.07
CA GLU A 30 -4.17 -7.44 -7.97
C GLU A 30 -3.13 -6.56 -7.31
N LEU A 31 -1.91 -7.05 -7.11
CA LEU A 31 -0.80 -6.24 -6.63
C LEU A 31 -0.48 -5.09 -7.59
N GLU A 32 -0.50 -5.34 -8.89
CA GLU A 32 -0.30 -4.30 -9.90
C GLU A 32 -1.38 -3.21 -9.82
N GLN A 33 -2.63 -3.60 -9.71
CA GLN A 33 -3.76 -2.68 -9.61
C GLN A 33 -3.72 -1.84 -8.34
N LEU A 34 -3.40 -2.45 -7.21
CA LEU A 34 -3.37 -1.79 -5.90
C LEU A 34 -2.13 -0.91 -5.70
N SER A 35 -0.97 -1.37 -6.12
CA SER A 35 0.30 -0.65 -5.92
C SER A 35 0.64 0.33 -7.04
N GLY A 36 0.08 0.13 -8.23
CA GLY A 36 0.46 0.87 -9.43
C GLY A 36 1.81 0.45 -10.04
N ILE A 37 2.46 -0.57 -9.47
CA ILE A 37 3.71 -1.11 -9.98
C ILE A 37 3.40 -2.26 -10.95
N LYS A 38 3.97 -2.22 -12.14
CA LYS A 38 3.72 -3.25 -13.15
C LYS A 38 4.18 -4.64 -12.67
N ALA A 39 3.40 -5.66 -12.97
CA ALA A 39 3.69 -7.05 -12.62
C ALA A 39 5.10 -7.49 -13.04
N HIS A 40 5.56 -7.05 -14.20
CA HIS A 40 6.92 -7.32 -14.68
C HIS A 40 7.99 -6.73 -13.74
N THR A 41 7.79 -5.50 -13.27
CA THR A 41 8.68 -4.83 -12.32
C THR A 41 8.71 -5.57 -10.98
N ILE A 42 7.55 -5.99 -10.47
CA ILE A 42 7.44 -6.79 -9.24
C ILE A 42 8.25 -8.08 -9.35
N ARG A 43 8.18 -8.78 -10.50
CA ARG A 43 8.96 -10.01 -10.75
C ARG A 43 10.46 -9.75 -10.77
N ILE A 44 10.89 -8.64 -11.36
CA ILE A 44 12.31 -8.24 -11.37
C ILE A 44 12.79 -7.96 -9.94
N TRP A 45 12.00 -7.27 -9.15
CA TRP A 45 12.35 -6.96 -7.77
C TRP A 45 12.40 -8.22 -6.89
N GLU A 46 11.49 -9.15 -7.10
CA GLU A 46 11.49 -10.48 -6.48
C GLU A 46 12.79 -11.22 -6.78
N GLN A 47 13.19 -11.27 -8.05
CA GLN A 47 14.38 -12.01 -8.49
C GLN A 47 15.70 -11.35 -8.09
N ARG A 48 15.79 -10.02 -8.20
CA ARG A 48 17.06 -9.30 -7.97
C ARG A 48 17.30 -8.93 -6.52
N TYR A 49 16.25 -8.58 -5.82
CA TYR A 49 16.35 -7.98 -4.48
C TYR A 49 15.68 -8.81 -3.39
N SER A 50 14.99 -9.88 -3.75
CA SER A 50 14.22 -10.71 -2.82
C SER A 50 13.32 -9.90 -1.87
N ILE A 51 12.78 -8.79 -2.37
CA ILE A 51 11.97 -7.85 -1.60
C ILE A 51 10.64 -8.49 -1.21
N ILE A 52 10.10 -9.33 -2.07
CA ILE A 52 8.84 -10.02 -1.88
C ILE A 52 9.05 -11.49 -2.25
N GLU A 53 8.56 -12.37 -1.41
CA GLU A 53 8.59 -13.81 -1.67
C GLU A 53 7.16 -14.31 -1.87
N PRO A 54 6.77 -14.67 -3.10
CA PRO A 54 5.45 -15.21 -3.34
C PRO A 54 5.31 -16.59 -2.72
N GLN A 55 4.16 -16.84 -2.13
CA GLN A 55 3.76 -18.18 -1.80
C GLN A 55 3.21 -18.87 -3.04
N ARG A 56 3.22 -20.18 -3.05
CA ARG A 56 2.69 -20.97 -4.15
C ARG A 56 1.64 -21.94 -3.67
N THR A 57 0.57 -22.06 -4.44
CA THR A 57 -0.44 -23.09 -4.22
C THR A 57 0.07 -24.46 -4.64
N GLU A 58 -0.66 -25.50 -4.31
CA GLU A 58 -0.38 -26.87 -4.78
C GLU A 58 -0.30 -26.97 -6.30
N THR A 59 -1.07 -26.13 -7.00
CA THR A 59 -1.06 -26.01 -8.47
C THR A 59 0.01 -25.06 -9.00
N ASN A 60 0.97 -24.65 -8.16
CA ASN A 60 2.10 -23.79 -8.51
C ASN A 60 1.71 -22.35 -8.94
N ILE A 61 0.55 -21.88 -8.49
CA ILE A 61 0.11 -20.49 -8.74
C ILE A 61 0.68 -19.58 -7.65
N ARG A 62 1.26 -18.45 -8.05
CA ARG A 62 1.78 -17.43 -7.14
C ARG A 62 0.66 -16.67 -6.47
N PHE A 63 0.78 -16.48 -5.17
CA PHE A 63 -0.08 -15.59 -4.40
C PHE A 63 0.72 -14.84 -3.34
N TYR A 64 0.21 -13.70 -2.93
CA TYR A 64 0.84 -12.79 -1.98
C TYR A 64 -0.09 -12.53 -0.82
N ASP A 65 0.44 -12.39 0.37
CA ASP A 65 -0.34 -12.11 1.57
C ASP A 65 -0.49 -10.60 1.85
N ASP A 66 -1.29 -10.25 2.85
CA ASP A 66 -1.51 -8.86 3.26
C ASP A 66 -0.23 -8.14 3.67
N LYS A 67 0.69 -8.83 4.31
CA LYS A 67 1.97 -8.26 4.74
C LYS A 67 2.81 -7.86 3.54
N GLN A 68 2.84 -8.70 2.54
CA GLN A 68 3.54 -8.44 1.29
C GLN A 68 2.90 -7.31 0.49
N LEU A 69 1.57 -7.25 0.47
CA LEU A 69 0.85 -6.14 -0.14
C LEU A 69 1.18 -4.81 0.56
N LYS A 70 1.09 -4.75 1.89
CA LYS A 70 1.45 -3.56 2.67
C LYS A 70 2.89 -3.13 2.43
N PHE A 71 3.80 -4.08 2.42
CA PHE A 71 5.20 -3.82 2.14
C PHE A 71 5.39 -3.23 0.73
N LEU A 72 4.76 -3.82 -0.28
CA LEU A 72 4.82 -3.35 -1.65
C LEU A 72 4.22 -1.95 -1.82
N LEU A 73 3.12 -1.64 -1.12
CA LEU A 73 2.52 -0.31 -1.12
C LEU A 73 3.48 0.74 -0.55
N ASN A 74 4.17 0.41 0.53
CA ASN A 74 5.18 1.28 1.12
C ASN A 74 6.42 1.44 0.22
N VAL A 75 6.84 0.37 -0.45
CA VAL A 75 7.90 0.44 -1.47
C VAL A 75 7.48 1.34 -2.63
N ALA A 76 6.24 1.23 -3.09
CA ALA A 76 5.69 2.10 -4.12
C ALA A 76 5.70 3.56 -3.70
N LEU A 77 5.34 3.84 -2.45
CA LEU A 77 5.40 5.18 -1.86
C LEU A 77 6.83 5.74 -1.86
N LEU A 78 7.79 4.98 -1.36
CA LEU A 78 9.19 5.36 -1.35
C LEU A 78 9.74 5.62 -2.76
N THR A 79 9.43 4.76 -3.72
CA THR A 79 9.89 4.93 -5.11
C THR A 79 9.29 6.17 -5.78
N ARG A 80 8.05 6.53 -5.46
CA ARG A 80 7.43 7.79 -5.93
C ARG A 80 8.13 9.02 -5.37
N HIS A 81 8.67 8.93 -4.17
CA HIS A 81 9.46 9.99 -3.54
C HIS A 81 10.95 9.97 -3.93
N GLY A 82 11.33 9.20 -4.95
CA GLY A 82 12.67 9.20 -5.52
C GLY A 82 13.65 8.21 -4.90
N TYR A 83 13.21 7.36 -3.98
CA TYR A 83 14.07 6.31 -3.43
C TYR A 83 14.31 5.20 -4.45
N LYS A 84 15.57 4.84 -4.61
CA LYS A 84 15.94 3.73 -5.50
C LYS A 84 15.69 2.40 -4.82
N ILE A 85 15.14 1.45 -5.56
CA ILE A 85 14.85 0.11 -5.05
C ILE A 85 16.08 -0.60 -4.47
N SER A 86 17.26 -0.34 -5.04
CA SER A 86 18.52 -0.89 -4.53
C SER A 86 18.90 -0.37 -3.13
N LEU A 87 18.46 0.83 -2.76
CA LEU A 87 18.62 1.37 -1.42
C LEU A 87 17.59 0.77 -0.47
N ILE A 88 16.33 0.71 -0.93
CA ILE A 88 15.23 0.15 -0.15
C ILE A 88 15.52 -1.30 0.25
N SER A 89 16.08 -2.10 -0.66
CA SER A 89 16.43 -3.50 -0.39
C SER A 89 17.53 -3.71 0.65
N LYS A 90 18.30 -2.66 0.93
CA LYS A 90 19.38 -2.69 1.93
C LYS A 90 18.95 -2.19 3.31
N LEU A 91 17.79 -1.56 3.39
CA LEU A 91 17.25 -1.09 4.66
C LEU A 91 16.79 -2.28 5.51
N ASP A 92 17.10 -2.22 6.78
CA ASP A 92 16.47 -3.11 7.75
C ASP A 92 15.02 -2.67 8.03
N ASP A 93 14.24 -3.51 8.68
CA ASP A 93 12.82 -3.24 8.96
C ASP A 93 12.62 -1.91 9.71
N ALA A 94 13.50 -1.58 10.65
CA ALA A 94 13.44 -0.34 11.41
C ALA A 94 13.74 0.89 10.54
N GLY A 95 14.77 0.81 9.70
CA GLY A 95 15.15 1.86 8.76
C GLY A 95 14.07 2.09 7.71
N PHE A 96 13.53 1.02 7.15
CA PHE A 96 12.43 1.08 6.19
C PHE A 96 11.21 1.79 6.77
N LYS A 97 10.78 1.37 7.96
CA LYS A 97 9.64 1.97 8.66
C LYS A 97 9.85 3.46 8.93
N LYS A 98 11.05 3.85 9.38
CA LYS A 98 11.41 5.24 9.64
C LYS A 98 11.34 6.11 8.38
N GLU A 99 11.82 5.62 7.25
CA GLU A 99 11.75 6.36 5.99
C GLU A 99 10.31 6.52 5.48
N VAL A 100 9.50 5.49 5.66
CA VAL A 100 8.06 5.56 5.35
C VAL A 100 7.35 6.58 6.24
N GLU A 101 7.61 6.57 7.54
CA GLU A 101 7.03 7.53 8.50
C GLU A 101 7.38 8.98 8.15
N LYS A 102 8.62 9.26 7.78
CA LYS A 102 9.02 10.61 7.32
C LYS A 102 8.19 11.13 6.15
N ILE A 103 7.91 10.27 5.19
CA ILE A 103 7.12 10.64 4.02
C ILE A 103 5.68 10.96 4.43
N TYR A 104 5.09 10.13 5.29
CA TYR A 104 3.75 10.39 5.82
C TYR A 104 3.68 11.72 6.57
N GLU A 105 4.64 12.02 7.42
CA GLU A 105 4.72 13.29 8.14
C GLU A 105 4.82 14.48 7.19
N GLN A 106 5.67 14.39 6.18
CA GLN A 106 5.83 15.44 5.17
C GLN A 106 4.56 15.67 4.36
N THR A 107 3.87 14.59 4.01
CA THR A 107 2.61 14.67 3.26
C THR A 107 1.52 15.31 4.10
N LEU A 108 1.39 14.92 5.38
CA LEU A 108 0.42 15.50 6.29
C LEU A 108 0.65 17.01 6.52
N LEU A 109 1.90 17.43 6.67
CA LEU A 109 2.25 18.83 6.83
C LEU A 109 1.90 19.63 5.58
N HIS A 110 2.20 19.10 4.40
CA HIS A 110 1.89 19.75 3.13
C HIS A 110 0.37 19.88 2.90
N ASP A 111 -0.38 18.83 3.20
CA ASP A 111 -1.84 18.87 3.09
C ASP A 111 -2.46 19.88 4.07
N THR A 112 -1.88 20.02 5.26
CA THR A 112 -2.32 21.01 6.26
C THR A 112 -2.05 22.44 5.76
N ASP A 113 -0.90 22.70 5.16
CA ASP A 113 -0.57 24.01 4.63
C ASP A 113 -1.49 24.39 3.45
N VAL A 114 -1.80 23.43 2.58
CA VAL A 114 -2.73 23.63 1.46
C VAL A 114 -4.16 23.90 1.96
N ILE A 115 -4.60 23.23 3.02
CA ILE A 115 -5.92 23.46 3.62
C ILE A 115 -5.99 24.86 4.25
N LEU A 116 -4.95 25.31 4.92
CA LEU A 116 -4.88 26.64 5.51
C LEU A 116 -4.90 27.73 4.44
N ASP A 117 -4.22 27.54 3.31
CA ASP A 117 -4.25 28.46 2.19
C ASP A 117 -5.61 28.49 1.48
N LEU A 118 -6.29 27.35 1.40
CA LEU A 118 -7.64 27.27 0.84
C LEU A 118 -8.67 28.00 1.71
N ASP A 119 -8.56 27.89 3.02
CA ASP A 119 -9.46 28.57 3.97
C ASP A 119 -9.31 30.09 3.93
N ALA A 120 -8.11 30.60 3.60
CA ALA A 120 -7.87 32.03 3.52
C ALA A 120 -8.44 32.67 2.24
N ASN A 121 -8.63 31.90 1.16
CA ASN A 121 -9.06 32.39 -0.15
C ASN A 121 -10.34 31.74 -0.69
N ASP A 122 -11.04 30.98 0.13
CA ASP A 122 -12.22 30.27 -0.32
C ASP A 122 -13.43 31.24 -0.40
N PRO A 123 -13.97 31.49 -1.62
CA PRO A 123 -15.20 32.27 -1.76
C PRO A 123 -16.42 31.63 -1.12
N TYR A 124 -16.34 30.35 -0.76
CA TYR A 124 -17.41 29.65 -0.02
C TYR A 124 -17.40 29.93 1.49
N ASN A 125 -16.29 30.47 2.02
CA ASN A 125 -16.20 30.80 3.44
C ASN A 125 -16.91 32.13 3.80
N SER A 126 -17.46 32.80 2.83
CA SER A 126 -18.24 34.02 3.01
C SER A 126 -19.75 33.76 3.06
N PHE A 127 -20.20 32.59 3.51
CA PHE A 127 -21.61 32.36 3.80
C PHE A 127 -22.02 33.19 5.01
N PRO A 128 -22.91 34.19 4.86
CA PRO A 128 -23.52 34.84 5.99
C PRO A 128 -24.41 33.82 6.71
N THR A 129 -24.05 33.51 7.90
CA THR A 129 -24.94 32.80 8.80
C THR A 129 -26.11 33.65 9.17
#